data_75b03d40a9b7a7b008a23ca8228116c4
#
_entry.id   75b03d40a9b7a7b008a23ca8228116c4
#
_cell.length_a   1.000
_cell.length_b   1.000
_cell.length_c   1.000
_cell.angle_alpha   90.00
_cell.angle_beta   90.00
_cell.angle_gamma   90.00
#
_symmetry.space_group_name_H-M   'P 1'
#
loop_
_entity.id
_entity.type
_entity.pdbx_description
1 polymer ?
#
loop_
_entity_poly.entity_id
_entity_poly.type
_entity_poly.pdbx_seq_one_letter_code
_entity_poly.pdbx_strand_id
1 'polypeptide(L)'
;DAVENCLDWIRINPEKKAIVIASDIAKYELAYSGEYTQGAGAVAMLLTSDPSIISFKNTIGISMEHVGDFFKPRRKIDNSFLSDKNTTVQKLTDSSKETLDFYFEEPVFDGQYSNKCYQDRINEGLEHFQSQKKIDFLKEWDHLIFHLPYAFQGRKIMLDIWLNWLDKYNLLSELENEIGHSKSMDYKDWRKAA
;
A
#
# COMPACT_ATOMS: atom_id res chain seq x y z
N ASP A 1 -9.98 2.71 6.17
CA ASP A 1 -10.75 2.73 7.44
C ASP A 1 -11.29 4.13 7.78
N ALA A 2 -10.46 5.19 7.98
CA ALA A 2 -10.96 6.50 8.43
C ALA A 2 -11.97 7.14 7.45
N VAL A 3 -11.67 7.09 6.14
CA VAL A 3 -12.59 7.59 5.10
C VAL A 3 -13.90 6.82 5.13
N GLU A 4 -13.86 5.48 5.18
CA GLU A 4 -15.03 4.62 5.20
C GLU A 4 -15.90 4.87 6.44
N ASN A 5 -15.30 4.88 7.63
CA ASN A 5 -16.02 5.19 8.87
C ASN A 5 -16.72 6.56 8.83
N CYS A 6 -16.04 7.57 8.26
CA CYS A 6 -16.64 8.89 8.11
C CYS A 6 -17.75 8.93 7.05
N LEU A 7 -17.61 8.19 5.95
CA LEU A 7 -18.66 8.07 4.94
C LEU A 7 -19.91 7.39 5.51
N ASP A 8 -19.75 6.32 6.27
CA ASP A 8 -20.88 5.64 6.91
C ASP A 8 -21.57 6.53 7.93
N TRP A 9 -20.79 7.28 8.72
CA TRP A 9 -21.34 8.23 9.66
C TRP A 9 -22.13 9.36 8.96
N ILE A 10 -21.64 9.89 7.84
CA ILE A 10 -22.33 10.93 7.04
C ILE A 10 -23.59 10.37 6.37
N ARG A 11 -23.60 9.11 5.92
CA ARG A 11 -24.80 8.47 5.36
C ARG A 11 -25.97 8.45 6.35
N ILE A 12 -25.66 8.28 7.64
CA ILE A 12 -26.66 8.30 8.72
C ILE A 12 -26.99 9.74 9.14
N ASN A 13 -26.06 10.67 8.98
CA ASN A 13 -26.18 12.07 9.38
C ASN A 13 -25.87 13.01 8.20
N PRO A 14 -26.75 13.10 7.19
CA PRO A 14 -26.44 13.78 5.93
C PRO A 14 -26.22 15.30 6.07
N GLU A 15 -26.70 15.92 7.15
CA GLU A 15 -26.48 17.32 7.47
C GLU A 15 -25.11 17.60 8.09
N LYS A 16 -24.39 16.56 8.46
CA LYS A 16 -23.06 16.68 9.07
C LYS A 16 -21.95 16.63 8.03
N LYS A 17 -20.78 17.07 8.48
CA LYS A 17 -19.54 17.03 7.70
C LYS A 17 -18.44 16.39 8.54
N ALA A 18 -17.53 15.68 7.90
CA ALA A 18 -16.37 15.10 8.55
C ALA A 18 -15.08 15.53 7.85
N ILE A 19 -14.00 15.64 8.60
CA ILE A 19 -12.66 15.88 8.04
C ILE A 19 -11.82 14.64 8.34
N VAL A 20 -11.28 14.05 7.28
CA VAL A 20 -10.28 12.98 7.39
C VAL A 20 -8.91 13.57 7.12
N ILE A 21 -7.98 13.36 8.04
CA ILE A 21 -6.59 13.79 7.91
C ILE A 21 -5.71 12.55 7.90
N ALA A 22 -4.87 12.44 6.88
CA ALA A 22 -3.82 11.45 6.81
C ALA A 22 -2.47 12.16 6.68
N SER A 23 -1.51 11.79 7.53
CA SER A 23 -0.15 12.34 7.50
C SER A 23 0.85 11.25 7.83
N ASP A 24 1.97 11.25 7.13
CA ASP A 24 3.05 10.31 7.35
C ASP A 24 4.41 10.91 7.01
N ILE A 25 5.43 10.38 7.64
CA ILE A 25 6.84 10.66 7.35
C ILE A 25 7.55 9.31 7.20
N ALA A 26 7.90 8.96 5.98
CA ALA A 26 8.71 7.80 5.68
C ALA A 26 10.20 8.18 5.73
N LYS A 27 10.93 7.55 6.64
CA LYS A 27 12.38 7.71 6.80
C LYS A 27 13.07 6.37 6.67
N TYR A 28 14.25 6.38 6.07
CA TYR A 28 15.10 5.20 5.92
C TYR A 28 16.54 5.55 6.26
N GLU A 29 17.34 4.55 6.61
CA GLU A 29 18.79 4.74 6.82
C GLU A 29 19.46 5.16 5.50
N LEU A 30 20.54 5.93 5.62
CA LEU A 30 21.36 6.34 4.48
C LEU A 30 21.92 5.11 3.75
N ALA A 31 21.90 5.15 2.44
CA ALA A 31 22.33 4.06 1.56
C ALA A 31 21.47 2.77 1.67
N TYR A 32 20.35 2.82 2.37
CA TYR A 32 19.39 1.72 2.37
C TYR A 32 18.49 1.76 1.12
N SER A 33 17.99 0.61 0.69
CA SER A 33 17.19 0.51 -0.55
C SER A 33 15.91 1.36 -0.55
N GLY A 34 15.38 1.69 0.62
CA GLY A 34 14.21 2.55 0.80
C GLY A 34 14.49 4.05 0.72
N GLU A 35 15.76 4.50 0.76
CA GLU A 35 16.12 5.92 0.84
C GLU A 35 15.49 6.76 -0.29
N TYR A 36 15.42 6.21 -1.50
CA TYR A 36 14.83 6.89 -2.67
C TYR A 36 13.30 7.04 -2.61
N THR A 37 12.65 6.36 -1.68
CA THR A 37 11.19 6.38 -1.49
C THR A 37 10.77 7.13 -0.24
N GLN A 38 11.72 7.71 0.50
CA GLN A 38 11.42 8.49 1.69
C GLN A 38 10.75 9.82 1.34
N GLY A 39 9.98 10.33 2.27
CA GLY A 39 9.28 11.59 2.10
C GLY A 39 8.34 11.90 3.25
N ALA A 40 7.76 13.08 3.21
CA ALA A 40 6.74 13.51 4.16
C ALA A 40 5.53 14.04 3.40
N GLY A 41 4.34 13.71 3.88
CA GLY A 41 3.10 14.18 3.27
C GLY A 41 1.97 14.29 4.28
N ALA A 42 1.06 15.21 4.02
CA ALA A 42 -0.19 15.32 4.74
C ALA A 42 -1.31 15.70 3.78
N VAL A 43 -2.49 15.11 3.97
CA VAL A 43 -3.69 15.42 3.21
C VAL A 43 -4.88 15.54 4.16
N ALA A 44 -5.74 16.53 3.93
CA ALA A 44 -7.01 16.68 4.61
C ALA A 44 -8.15 16.65 3.58
N MET A 45 -9.15 15.82 3.83
CA MET A 45 -10.34 15.68 2.98
C MET A 45 -11.58 16.07 3.77
N LEU A 46 -12.35 17.02 3.23
CA LEU A 46 -13.70 17.32 3.74
C LEU A 46 -14.70 16.37 3.07
N LEU A 47 -15.40 15.59 3.87
CA LEU A 47 -16.46 14.67 3.43
C LEU A 47 -17.82 15.28 3.73
N THR A 48 -18.74 15.18 2.75
CA THR A 48 -20.11 15.70 2.84
C THR A 48 -21.07 14.76 2.09
N SER A 49 -22.37 14.86 2.37
CA SER A 49 -23.41 14.14 1.62
C SER A 49 -23.59 14.66 0.19
N ASP A 50 -23.21 15.93 -0.07
CA ASP A 50 -23.27 16.57 -1.39
C ASP A 50 -21.83 16.94 -1.85
N PRO A 51 -21.10 16.01 -2.44
CA PRO A 51 -19.71 16.23 -2.84
C PRO A 51 -19.61 17.01 -4.16
N SER A 52 -18.69 17.98 -4.22
CA SER A 52 -18.45 18.79 -5.42
C SER A 52 -17.23 18.34 -6.26
N ILE A 53 -16.35 17.50 -5.72
CA ILE A 53 -15.09 17.12 -6.38
C ILE A 53 -15.08 15.63 -6.71
N ILE A 54 -15.28 14.78 -5.70
CA ILE A 54 -15.22 13.32 -5.82
C ILE A 54 -16.41 12.69 -5.09
N SER A 55 -17.09 11.77 -5.74
CA SER A 55 -18.16 10.97 -5.14
C SER A 55 -17.68 9.55 -4.90
N PHE A 56 -17.72 9.07 -3.66
CA PHE A 56 -17.45 7.68 -3.32
C PHE A 56 -18.67 6.80 -3.57
N LYS A 57 -18.46 5.69 -4.24
CA LYS A 57 -19.49 4.65 -4.42
C LYS A 57 -19.51 3.70 -3.22
N ASN A 58 -20.60 2.95 -3.07
CA ASN A 58 -20.80 2.05 -1.94
C ASN A 58 -20.01 0.75 -2.03
N THR A 59 -19.58 0.37 -3.25
CA THR A 59 -18.81 -0.85 -3.44
C THR A 59 -17.34 -0.59 -3.21
N ILE A 60 -16.74 -1.29 -2.27
CA ILE A 60 -15.32 -1.17 -1.90
C ILE A 60 -14.71 -2.57 -1.88
N GLY A 61 -13.57 -2.73 -2.56
CA GLY A 61 -12.76 -3.94 -2.47
C GLY A 61 -11.81 -3.84 -1.26
N ILE A 62 -11.79 -4.87 -0.44
CA ILE A 62 -10.96 -4.93 0.77
C ILE A 62 -10.15 -6.20 0.74
N SER A 63 -8.87 -6.08 1.07
CA SER A 63 -7.99 -7.20 1.39
C SER A 63 -7.15 -6.85 2.60
N MET A 64 -7.06 -7.78 3.55
CA MET A 64 -6.24 -7.63 4.76
C MET A 64 -5.57 -8.96 5.10
N GLU A 65 -4.29 -8.89 5.41
CA GLU A 65 -3.55 -10.05 5.90
C GLU A 65 -2.49 -9.59 6.91
N HIS A 66 -2.20 -10.43 7.86
CA HIS A 66 -1.09 -10.20 8.79
C HIS A 66 0.21 -10.67 8.15
N VAL A 67 1.04 -9.74 7.73
CA VAL A 67 2.32 -10.01 7.06
C VAL A 67 3.49 -9.39 7.82
N GLY A 68 4.65 -10.02 7.75
CA GLY A 68 5.89 -9.51 8.36
C GLY A 68 6.63 -8.56 7.41
N ASP A 69 5.97 -7.45 7.02
CA ASP A 69 6.52 -6.46 6.10
C ASP A 69 6.45 -5.05 6.71
N PHE A 70 7.43 -4.21 6.41
CA PHE A 70 7.54 -2.83 6.92
C PHE A 70 7.35 -2.73 8.45
N PHE A 71 8.07 -3.53 9.21
CA PHE A 71 8.00 -3.50 10.66
C PHE A 71 9.19 -2.77 11.29
N LYS A 72 8.96 -2.16 12.45
CA LYS A 72 10.02 -1.54 13.26
C LYS A 72 10.51 -2.55 14.27
N PRO A 73 11.72 -3.11 14.12
CA PRO A 73 12.23 -4.12 15.04
C PRO A 73 12.42 -3.54 16.43
N ARG A 74 12.08 -4.36 17.43
CA ARG A 74 12.32 -4.06 18.84
C ARG A 74 13.66 -4.67 19.26
N ARG A 75 14.52 -3.88 19.87
CA ARG A 75 15.77 -4.37 20.49
C ARG A 75 15.73 -4.16 21.98
N LYS A 76 16.29 -5.13 22.69
CA LYS A 76 16.56 -5.02 24.11
C LYS A 76 18.03 -4.71 24.31
N ILE A 77 18.31 -3.69 25.10
CA ILE A 77 19.68 -3.31 25.51
C ILE A 77 19.75 -3.50 27.01
N ASP A 78 20.81 -4.15 27.46
CA ASP A 78 21.10 -4.30 28.88
C ASP A 78 21.34 -2.93 29.51
N ASN A 79 20.70 -2.66 30.64
CA ASN A 79 20.75 -1.38 31.32
C ASN A 79 22.17 -1.05 31.80
N SER A 80 23.04 -2.04 31.98
CA SER A 80 24.45 -1.85 32.33
C SER A 80 25.25 -1.08 31.28
N PHE A 81 24.85 -1.12 30.00
CA PHE A 81 25.49 -0.30 28.96
C PHE A 81 25.20 1.18 29.07
N LEU A 82 24.18 1.56 29.84
CA LEU A 82 23.82 2.98 30.09
C LEU A 82 24.35 3.47 31.43
N SER A 83 25.42 2.87 31.89
CA SER A 83 25.97 3.04 33.25
C SER A 83 26.52 4.43 33.57
N ASP A 84 26.49 5.40 32.67
CA ASP A 84 26.82 6.78 32.98
C ASP A 84 25.68 7.44 33.77
N LYS A 85 25.86 7.49 35.09
CA LYS A 85 24.84 7.87 36.10
C LYS A 85 24.25 9.29 35.94
N ASN A 86 24.69 10.07 34.98
CA ASN A 86 24.24 11.44 34.74
C ASN A 86 23.45 11.66 33.46
N THR A 87 23.11 10.62 32.69
CA THR A 87 22.42 10.80 31.45
C THR A 87 20.92 11.03 31.66
N THR A 88 20.33 11.89 30.86
CA THR A 88 18.89 12.18 30.82
C THR A 88 18.08 10.92 30.58
N VAL A 89 18.65 9.91 29.89
CA VAL A 89 18.06 8.61 29.60
C VAL A 89 17.72 7.83 30.87
N GLN A 90 18.62 7.81 31.88
CA GLN A 90 18.34 7.14 33.15
C GLN A 90 17.18 7.77 33.94
N LYS A 91 16.93 9.06 33.75
CA LYS A 91 15.80 9.76 34.39
C LYS A 91 14.46 9.46 33.73
N LEU A 92 14.49 9.03 32.47
CA LEU A 92 13.29 8.73 31.69
C LEU A 92 12.94 7.25 31.70
N THR A 93 13.87 6.39 32.14
CA THR A 93 13.70 4.94 32.16
C THR A 93 13.48 4.43 33.57
N ASP A 94 12.62 3.42 33.71
CA ASP A 94 12.43 2.74 34.98
C ASP A 94 13.71 1.98 35.35
N SER A 95 14.46 2.54 36.32
CA SER A 95 15.74 2.00 36.79
C SER A 95 15.63 0.61 37.45
N SER A 96 14.41 0.12 37.68
CA SER A 96 14.15 -1.21 38.21
C SER A 96 14.24 -2.32 37.15
N LYS A 97 14.30 -1.96 35.86
CA LYS A 97 14.38 -2.93 34.76
C LYS A 97 15.84 -3.21 34.39
N GLU A 98 16.17 -4.48 34.26
CA GLU A 98 17.49 -4.93 33.81
C GLU A 98 17.75 -4.59 32.34
N THR A 99 16.68 -4.48 31.53
CA THR A 99 16.75 -4.22 30.08
C THR A 99 15.85 -3.07 29.68
N LEU A 100 16.29 -2.29 28.70
CA LEU A 100 15.50 -1.25 28.03
C LEU A 100 15.10 -1.70 26.63
N ASP A 101 13.86 -1.42 26.26
CA ASP A 101 13.36 -1.66 24.92
C ASP A 101 13.56 -0.44 24.05
N PHE A 102 14.25 -0.62 22.92
CA PHE A 102 14.40 0.39 21.88
C PHE A 102 13.70 -0.05 20.61
N TYR A 103 13.07 0.88 19.95
CA TYR A 103 12.50 0.67 18.62
C TYR A 103 13.38 1.36 17.59
N PHE A 104 13.60 0.70 16.46
CA PHE A 104 14.14 1.39 15.31
C PHE A 104 13.14 2.45 14.83
N GLU A 105 13.61 3.61 14.50
CA GLU A 105 12.78 4.66 13.90
C GLU A 105 12.43 4.28 12.45
N GLU A 106 13.40 3.68 11.76
CA GLU A 106 13.28 3.25 10.38
C GLU A 106 12.69 1.84 10.29
N PRO A 107 11.74 1.61 9.37
CA PRO A 107 11.21 0.27 9.14
C PRO A 107 12.21 -0.63 8.41
N VAL A 108 12.14 -1.92 8.70
CA VAL A 108 12.85 -2.98 7.97
C VAL A 108 11.86 -3.66 7.03
N PHE A 109 12.29 -3.93 5.80
CA PHE A 109 11.48 -4.64 4.81
C PHE A 109 12.36 -5.43 3.84
N ASP A 110 11.78 -6.45 3.20
CA ASP A 110 12.35 -7.14 2.05
C ASP A 110 11.64 -6.67 0.79
N GLY A 111 12.37 -6.04 -0.13
CA GLY A 111 11.78 -5.42 -1.31
C GLY A 111 11.03 -6.39 -2.23
N GLN A 112 11.48 -7.65 -2.34
CA GLN A 112 10.78 -8.66 -3.15
C GLN A 112 9.51 -9.14 -2.45
N TYR A 113 9.60 -9.41 -1.16
CA TYR A 113 8.46 -9.80 -0.34
C TYR A 113 7.41 -8.68 -0.27
N SER A 114 7.83 -7.44 -0.03
CA SER A 114 6.96 -6.25 -0.06
C SER A 114 6.19 -6.14 -1.38
N ASN A 115 6.88 -6.29 -2.50
CA ASN A 115 6.25 -6.25 -3.83
C ASN A 115 5.19 -7.34 -3.98
N LYS A 116 5.48 -8.55 -3.51
CA LYS A 116 4.53 -9.65 -3.53
C LYS A 116 3.32 -9.37 -2.64
N CYS A 117 3.53 -8.93 -1.41
CA CYS A 117 2.46 -8.56 -0.49
C CYS A 117 1.53 -7.51 -1.10
N TYR A 118 2.11 -6.48 -1.73
CA TYR A 118 1.35 -5.43 -2.39
C TYR A 118 0.51 -5.97 -3.56
N GLN A 119 1.10 -6.81 -4.41
CA GLN A 119 0.40 -7.43 -5.54
C GLN A 119 -0.74 -8.35 -5.08
N ASP A 120 -0.48 -9.18 -4.09
CA ASP A 120 -1.49 -10.10 -3.53
C ASP A 120 -2.68 -9.30 -2.97
N ARG A 121 -2.42 -8.22 -2.22
CA ARG A 121 -3.50 -7.38 -1.66
C ARG A 121 -4.32 -6.67 -2.72
N ILE A 122 -3.72 -6.19 -3.81
CA ILE A 122 -4.46 -5.59 -4.93
C ILE A 122 -5.35 -6.63 -5.62
N ASN A 123 -4.81 -7.81 -5.92
CA ASN A 123 -5.57 -8.88 -6.56
C ASN A 123 -6.77 -9.31 -5.71
N GLU A 124 -6.57 -9.59 -4.44
CA GLU A 124 -7.65 -9.96 -3.52
C GLU A 124 -8.67 -8.84 -3.33
N GLY A 125 -8.22 -7.59 -3.26
CA GLY A 125 -9.10 -6.42 -3.20
C GLY A 125 -9.99 -6.31 -4.44
N LEU A 126 -9.44 -6.56 -5.62
CA LEU A 126 -10.20 -6.61 -6.88
C LEU A 126 -11.18 -7.78 -6.91
N GLU A 127 -10.77 -8.97 -6.49
CA GLU A 127 -11.65 -10.14 -6.39
C GLU A 127 -12.81 -9.87 -5.44
N HIS A 128 -12.53 -9.30 -4.27
CA HIS A 128 -13.57 -8.91 -3.31
C HIS A 128 -14.53 -7.86 -3.90
N PHE A 129 -14.00 -6.85 -4.61
CA PHE A 129 -14.83 -5.87 -5.31
C PHE A 129 -15.74 -6.53 -6.34
N GLN A 130 -15.20 -7.41 -7.20
CA GLN A 130 -15.94 -8.11 -8.24
C GLN A 130 -16.97 -9.11 -7.70
N SER A 131 -16.76 -9.65 -6.50
CA SER A 131 -17.74 -10.51 -5.84
C SER A 131 -19.01 -9.75 -5.45
N GLN A 132 -18.88 -8.46 -5.16
CA GLN A 132 -20.01 -7.58 -4.81
C GLN A 132 -20.67 -6.96 -6.04
N LYS A 133 -19.86 -6.60 -7.03
CA LYS A 133 -20.32 -5.94 -8.24
C LYS A 133 -19.50 -6.41 -9.44
N LYS A 134 -20.15 -7.18 -10.31
CA LYS A 134 -19.54 -7.58 -11.59
C LYS A 134 -19.39 -6.36 -12.48
N ILE A 135 -18.16 -6.01 -12.81
CA ILE A 135 -17.82 -4.97 -13.77
C ILE A 135 -16.71 -5.45 -14.69
N ASP A 136 -16.70 -4.91 -15.87
CA ASP A 136 -15.55 -4.98 -16.77
C ASP A 136 -14.70 -3.71 -16.53
N PHE A 137 -13.72 -3.81 -15.60
CA PHE A 137 -12.92 -2.66 -15.20
C PHE A 137 -12.07 -2.08 -16.35
N LEU A 138 -11.81 -2.86 -17.42
CA LEU A 138 -11.11 -2.36 -18.59
C LEU A 138 -11.99 -1.50 -19.49
N LYS A 139 -13.31 -1.72 -19.47
CA LYS A 139 -14.27 -0.96 -20.28
C LYS A 139 -15.03 0.10 -19.50
N GLU A 140 -15.22 -0.12 -18.20
CA GLU A 140 -16.09 0.73 -17.38
C GLU A 140 -15.33 1.75 -16.53
N TRP A 141 -14.01 1.60 -16.38
CA TRP A 141 -13.18 2.52 -15.62
C TRP A 141 -12.31 3.38 -16.54
N ASP A 142 -12.46 4.69 -16.42
CA ASP A 142 -11.67 5.66 -17.19
C ASP A 142 -10.26 5.84 -16.64
N HIS A 143 -10.07 5.69 -15.32
CA HIS A 143 -8.81 5.93 -14.63
C HIS A 143 -8.55 4.92 -13.54
N LEU A 144 -7.28 4.52 -13.42
CA LEU A 144 -6.76 3.68 -12.35
C LEU A 144 -5.71 4.48 -11.56
N ILE A 145 -5.94 4.65 -10.28
CA ILE A 145 -5.05 5.39 -9.38
C ILE A 145 -4.50 4.43 -8.35
N PHE A 146 -3.18 4.31 -8.30
CA PHE A 146 -2.47 3.43 -7.39
C PHE A 146 -1.71 4.22 -6.32
N HIS A 147 -1.63 3.66 -5.12
CA HIS A 147 -0.52 3.98 -4.23
C HIS A 147 0.78 3.47 -4.88
N LEU A 148 1.77 4.34 -5.04
CA LEU A 148 3.00 4.02 -5.75
C LEU A 148 4.20 4.09 -4.80
N PRO A 149 4.65 2.97 -4.22
CA PRO A 149 5.91 2.92 -3.48
C PRO A 149 7.10 3.30 -4.37
N TYR A 150 7.02 2.94 -5.66
CA TYR A 150 7.91 3.43 -6.72
C TYR A 150 7.18 3.52 -8.07
N ALA A 151 7.69 4.34 -8.98
CA ALA A 151 6.99 4.78 -10.19
C ALA A 151 6.40 3.66 -11.08
N PHE A 152 7.05 2.49 -11.15
CA PHE A 152 6.63 1.39 -12.02
C PHE A 152 5.73 0.34 -11.34
N GLN A 153 5.44 0.46 -10.04
CA GLN A 153 4.71 -0.57 -9.29
C GLN A 153 3.30 -0.79 -9.83
N GLY A 154 2.52 0.27 -9.96
CA GLY A 154 1.16 0.18 -10.49
C GLY A 154 1.11 -0.37 -11.91
N ARG A 155 2.05 0.04 -12.78
CA ARG A 155 2.15 -0.47 -14.15
C ARG A 155 2.42 -1.97 -14.20
N LYS A 156 3.34 -2.47 -13.37
CA LYS A 156 3.63 -3.91 -13.31
C LYS A 156 2.42 -4.74 -12.89
N ILE A 157 1.72 -4.30 -11.86
CA ILE A 157 0.54 -5.00 -11.34
C ILE A 157 -0.57 -4.98 -12.39
N MET A 158 -0.82 -3.80 -12.98
CA MET A 158 -1.87 -3.68 -13.99
C MET A 158 -1.61 -4.54 -15.21
N LEU A 159 -0.35 -4.67 -15.63
CA LEU A 159 0.02 -5.55 -16.72
C LEU A 159 -0.36 -7.01 -16.42
N ASP A 160 -0.03 -7.52 -15.23
CA ASP A 160 -0.38 -8.89 -14.85
C ASP A 160 -1.89 -9.10 -14.79
N ILE A 161 -2.63 -8.15 -14.22
CA ILE A 161 -4.11 -8.19 -14.17
C ILE A 161 -4.69 -8.19 -15.60
N TRP A 162 -4.16 -7.33 -16.48
CA TRP A 162 -4.63 -7.21 -17.86
C TRP A 162 -4.35 -8.48 -18.68
N LEU A 163 -3.14 -9.04 -18.57
CA LEU A 163 -2.81 -10.28 -19.26
C LEU A 163 -3.69 -11.45 -18.80
N ASN A 164 -3.93 -11.58 -17.51
CA ASN A 164 -4.84 -12.57 -16.95
C ASN A 164 -6.30 -12.37 -17.45
N TRP A 165 -6.70 -11.13 -17.59
CA TRP A 165 -8.03 -10.80 -18.14
C TRP A 165 -8.12 -11.16 -19.63
N LEU A 166 -7.12 -10.82 -20.45
CA LEU A 166 -7.06 -11.21 -21.86
C LEU A 166 -7.12 -12.73 -22.04
N ASP A 167 -6.38 -13.47 -21.24
CA ASP A 167 -6.39 -14.93 -21.27
C ASP A 167 -7.78 -15.50 -20.92
N LYS A 168 -8.38 -15.00 -19.84
CA LYS A 168 -9.72 -15.39 -19.38
C LYS A 168 -10.80 -15.20 -20.45
N TYR A 169 -10.70 -14.18 -21.28
CA TYR A 169 -11.67 -13.86 -22.34
C TYR A 169 -11.22 -14.31 -23.72
N ASN A 170 -10.16 -15.11 -23.84
CA ASN A 170 -9.57 -15.60 -25.09
C ASN A 170 -9.14 -14.49 -26.07
N LEU A 171 -8.71 -13.35 -25.54
CA LEU A 171 -8.23 -12.19 -26.30
C LEU A 171 -6.70 -12.10 -26.37
N LEU A 172 -5.98 -13.00 -25.69
CA LEU A 172 -4.52 -12.98 -25.63
C LEU A 172 -3.89 -13.15 -27.03
N SER A 173 -4.53 -13.92 -27.91
CA SER A 173 -4.09 -14.12 -29.29
C SER A 173 -4.10 -12.83 -30.13
N GLU A 174 -4.96 -11.89 -29.85
CA GLU A 174 -4.98 -10.59 -30.54
C GLU A 174 -3.75 -9.78 -30.18
N LEU A 175 -3.39 -9.73 -28.90
CA LEU A 175 -2.15 -9.10 -28.43
C LEU A 175 -0.92 -9.80 -29.00
N GLU A 176 -0.90 -11.15 -29.00
CA GLU A 176 0.23 -11.93 -29.55
C GLU A 176 0.43 -11.71 -31.08
N ASN A 177 -0.63 -11.41 -31.82
CA ASN A 177 -0.52 -11.04 -33.23
C ASN A 177 0.17 -9.68 -33.44
N GLU A 178 0.03 -8.77 -32.51
CA GLU A 178 0.65 -7.42 -32.58
C GLU A 178 2.12 -7.41 -32.13
N ILE A 179 2.42 -8.09 -31.05
CA ILE A 179 3.74 -8.01 -30.39
C ILE A 179 4.59 -9.29 -30.52
N GLY A 180 4.05 -10.35 -31.13
CA GLY A 180 4.66 -11.67 -31.24
C GLY A 180 4.23 -12.62 -30.10
N HIS A 181 4.37 -13.92 -30.36
CA HIS A 181 3.95 -14.94 -29.39
C HIS A 181 4.86 -14.96 -28.16
N SER A 182 4.26 -15.08 -26.98
CA SER A 182 4.96 -15.22 -25.70
C SER A 182 5.96 -16.38 -25.64
N LYS A 183 5.76 -17.42 -26.45
CA LYS A 183 6.65 -18.59 -26.60
C LYS A 183 7.84 -18.37 -27.55
N SER A 184 7.81 -17.34 -28.38
CA SER A 184 8.82 -17.07 -29.41
C SER A 184 9.94 -16.12 -28.96
N MET A 185 9.80 -15.50 -27.81
CA MET A 185 10.80 -14.59 -27.22
C MET A 185 10.92 -14.81 -25.73
N ASP A 186 11.93 -14.20 -25.10
CA ASP A 186 12.05 -14.20 -23.64
C ASP A 186 10.81 -13.58 -23.01
N TYR A 187 10.21 -14.25 -22.02
CA TYR A 187 8.99 -13.82 -21.38
C TYR A 187 9.08 -12.40 -20.78
N LYS A 188 10.26 -12.03 -20.29
CA LYS A 188 10.50 -10.69 -19.74
C LYS A 188 10.49 -9.62 -20.82
N ASP A 189 11.01 -9.93 -22.00
CA ASP A 189 11.01 -8.98 -23.12
C ASP A 189 9.63 -8.90 -23.77
N TRP A 190 8.91 -10.02 -23.85
CA TRP A 190 7.52 -10.04 -24.28
C TRP A 190 6.64 -9.15 -23.38
N ARG A 191 6.77 -9.25 -22.06
CA ARG A 191 6.06 -8.40 -21.11
C ARG A 191 6.41 -6.90 -21.19
N LYS A 192 7.57 -6.55 -21.74
CA LYS A 192 7.91 -5.13 -21.98
C LYS A 192 7.26 -4.60 -23.25
N ALA A 193 6.97 -5.47 -24.21
CA ALA A 193 6.31 -5.12 -25.46
C ALA A 193 4.78 -5.01 -25.28
N ALA A 194 4.20 -5.83 -24.38
CA ALA A 194 2.80 -5.74 -23.96
C ALA A 194 2.55 -4.50 -23.08
#